data_d80252053b2cb2e7a2b798d84d2693d7
#
_entry.id   d80252053b2cb2e7a2b798d84d2693d7
#
_cell.length_a   1.000
_cell.length_b   1.000
_cell.length_c   1.000
_cell.angle_alpha   90.00
_cell.angle_beta   90.00
_cell.angle_gamma   90.00
#
_symmetry.space_group_name_H-M   'P 1'
#
loop_
_entity.id
_entity.type
_entity.pdbx_description
1 polymer ?
#
loop_
_entity_poly.entity_id
_entity_poly.type
_entity_poly.pdbx_seq_one_letter_code
_entity_poly.pdbx_strand_id
1 'polypeptide(L)'
;MQKKPITNKLLWIFAVGQFGWSLLSGIISTWLVHLYTGSAERFLDTNGILSQFISQNPLLASLTLFGIITAVGRLFDAVTDPLIASWSDRSNYKGGRRIPFMKAAAIPFALITAAVFVLPQTGSVTANNTIIFALLMLFYLFMTIYCTPYNALIAELGDTQEHRINVSTFISFTYIAGFSLSTLIPSLANAFQGGKVSAILAPIAEAKNVSLDELMVMLQGNAESVVKMDQARALIGDGVYAQILLVQQNAMRTAIAIMCAVACAACLVPALLIKERAYIDSKPVQTPAFASLVKTFKNGQFRRFVYADVIYFFAVTLFQTGLADFETRLMGIPSDNTFTLTVIMTVVSLLLYLPVNRLAPRIGKKKLIIVGFFTYAAVFLITALCGKGFVWGLIVAVSAGIPMAILGILPQACVADVSELSTLETGEDRSGMFFAARTFAMKMGQALSMLIYTSVTVKHIVNGEAVVEAGQYRTVAVIATVTCVIGACLFLLYDEKMILGRIEQLKAERS
;
A
#
# COMPACT_ATOMS: atom_id res chain seq x y z
N MET A 1 28.04 29.01 -8.71
CA MET A 1 26.88 29.71 -8.11
C MET A 1 26.81 29.31 -6.64
N GLN A 2 26.64 30.26 -5.72
CA GLN A 2 26.38 29.91 -4.32
C GLN A 2 25.05 29.16 -4.22
N LYS A 3 25.05 28.01 -3.52
CA LYS A 3 23.84 27.22 -3.29
C LYS A 3 22.88 28.01 -2.40
N LYS A 4 21.57 27.86 -2.68
CA LYS A 4 20.55 28.41 -1.80
C LYS A 4 20.46 27.55 -0.54
N PRO A 5 20.23 28.16 0.64
CA PRO A 5 20.04 27.39 1.87
C PRO A 5 18.80 26.52 1.78
N ILE A 6 18.88 25.30 2.29
CA ILE A 6 17.74 24.41 2.47
C ILE A 6 16.92 24.95 3.64
N THR A 7 15.61 25.07 3.45
CA THR A 7 14.69 25.61 4.44
C THR A 7 13.56 24.63 4.71
N ASN A 8 12.93 24.69 5.88
CA ASN A 8 11.77 23.86 6.22
C ASN A 8 10.62 24.05 5.21
N LYS A 9 10.46 25.24 4.63
CA LYS A 9 9.49 25.49 3.55
C LYS A 9 9.78 24.63 2.31
N LEU A 10 11.05 24.51 1.92
CA LEU A 10 11.46 23.65 0.79
C LEU A 10 11.19 22.19 1.11
N LEU A 11 11.49 21.74 2.33
CA LEU A 11 11.24 20.36 2.77
C LEU A 11 9.75 20.01 2.79
N TRP A 12 8.88 20.96 3.18
CA TRP A 12 7.42 20.78 3.09
C TRP A 12 6.94 20.71 1.64
N ILE A 13 7.43 21.60 0.75
CA ILE A 13 7.13 21.53 -0.70
C ILE A 13 7.52 20.15 -1.26
N PHE A 14 8.68 19.64 -0.84
CA PHE A 14 9.13 18.31 -1.21
C PHE A 14 8.21 17.21 -0.67
N ALA A 15 7.85 17.28 0.61
CA ALA A 15 7.01 16.30 1.28
C ALA A 15 5.59 16.18 0.69
N VAL A 16 5.04 17.24 0.08
CA VAL A 16 3.75 17.16 -0.63
C VAL A 16 3.79 16.14 -1.77
N GLY A 17 4.94 15.93 -2.42
CA GLY A 17 5.09 14.86 -3.41
C GLY A 17 4.92 13.46 -2.83
N GLN A 18 5.35 13.26 -1.58
CA GLN A 18 5.13 12.01 -0.84
C GLN A 18 3.65 11.72 -0.63
N PHE A 19 2.87 12.73 -0.24
CA PHE A 19 1.41 12.63 -0.13
C PHE A 19 0.78 12.18 -1.45
N GLY A 20 1.18 12.80 -2.57
CA GLY A 20 0.62 12.47 -3.89
C GLY A 20 0.85 11.02 -4.29
N TRP A 21 2.11 10.55 -4.23
CA TRP A 21 2.39 9.19 -4.66
C TRP A 21 1.90 8.13 -3.64
N SER A 22 1.86 8.44 -2.36
CA SER A 22 1.29 7.52 -1.36
C SER A 22 -0.22 7.37 -1.52
N LEU A 23 -0.92 8.43 -1.93
CA LEU A 23 -2.35 8.38 -2.26
C LEU A 23 -2.59 7.48 -3.49
N LEU A 24 -1.83 7.64 -4.60
CA LEU A 24 -1.95 6.78 -5.79
C LEU A 24 -1.62 5.33 -5.49
N SER A 25 -0.56 5.07 -4.73
CA SER A 25 -0.17 3.74 -4.30
C SER A 25 -1.22 3.11 -3.37
N GLY A 26 -1.80 3.90 -2.46
CA GLY A 26 -2.88 3.50 -1.57
C GLY A 26 -4.14 3.09 -2.33
N ILE A 27 -4.51 3.83 -3.37
CA ILE A 27 -5.66 3.49 -4.25
C ILE A 27 -5.47 2.10 -4.85
N ILE A 28 -4.31 1.82 -5.44
CA ILE A 28 -4.05 0.50 -6.04
C ILE A 28 -3.93 -0.59 -4.98
N SER A 29 -3.20 -0.36 -3.89
CA SER A 29 -2.97 -1.41 -2.90
C SER A 29 -4.23 -1.80 -2.12
N THR A 30 -5.13 -0.86 -1.85
CA THR A 30 -6.36 -1.13 -1.09
C THR A 30 -7.52 -1.52 -2.00
N TRP A 31 -7.73 -0.80 -3.10
CA TRP A 31 -8.98 -0.93 -3.87
C TRP A 31 -8.88 -1.81 -5.11
N LEU A 32 -7.68 -2.07 -5.65
CA LEU A 32 -7.55 -2.88 -6.86
C LEU A 32 -8.16 -4.27 -6.65
N VAL A 33 -7.70 -4.98 -5.63
CA VAL A 33 -8.19 -6.34 -5.35
C VAL A 33 -9.62 -6.29 -4.85
N HIS A 34 -9.94 -5.38 -3.92
CA HIS A 34 -11.28 -5.24 -3.33
C HIS A 34 -12.38 -5.04 -4.39
N LEU A 35 -12.17 -4.20 -5.39
CA LEU A 35 -13.18 -3.90 -6.41
C LEU A 35 -13.26 -4.95 -7.54
N TYR A 36 -12.14 -5.57 -7.87
CA TYR A 36 -12.08 -6.53 -8.99
C TYR A 36 -12.24 -7.99 -8.59
N THR A 37 -12.04 -8.35 -7.33
CA THR A 37 -12.24 -9.72 -6.83
C THR A 37 -13.39 -9.79 -5.83
N GLY A 38 -13.85 -10.99 -5.54
CA GLY A 38 -14.97 -11.16 -4.64
C GLY A 38 -16.34 -10.93 -5.31
N SER A 39 -17.38 -10.90 -4.51
CA SER A 39 -18.77 -10.62 -4.90
C SER A 39 -19.44 -9.76 -3.85
N ALA A 40 -20.29 -8.83 -4.27
CA ALA A 40 -21.10 -8.07 -3.35
C ALA A 40 -22.07 -9.04 -2.61
N GLU A 41 -22.07 -8.99 -1.29
CA GLU A 41 -23.00 -9.81 -0.47
C GLU A 41 -24.19 -9.01 -0.01
N ARG A 42 -24.06 -7.68 0.02
CA ARG A 42 -25.06 -6.74 0.53
C ARG A 42 -25.46 -5.75 -0.53
N PHE A 43 -26.63 -5.20 -0.39
CA PHE A 43 -27.06 -4.05 -1.17
C PHE A 43 -26.14 -2.86 -0.93
N LEU A 44 -25.67 -2.24 -2.01
CA LEU A 44 -24.68 -1.15 -2.03
C LEU A 44 -23.28 -1.53 -1.51
N ASP A 45 -22.95 -2.82 -1.44
CA ASP A 45 -21.58 -3.26 -1.13
C ASP A 45 -20.62 -2.91 -2.27
N THR A 46 -19.43 -2.40 -1.94
CA THR A 46 -18.41 -2.04 -2.93
C THR A 46 -17.52 -3.20 -3.35
N ASN A 47 -17.53 -4.30 -2.60
CA ASN A 47 -16.67 -5.45 -2.89
C ASN A 47 -17.08 -6.14 -4.20
N GLY A 48 -16.09 -6.34 -5.07
CA GLY A 48 -16.29 -7.05 -6.33
C GLY A 48 -17.23 -6.37 -7.32
N ILE A 49 -17.55 -5.08 -7.16
CA ILE A 49 -18.46 -4.37 -8.07
C ILE A 49 -17.94 -4.27 -9.51
N LEU A 50 -16.63 -4.46 -9.71
CA LEU A 50 -15.97 -4.52 -11.02
C LEU A 50 -15.58 -5.96 -11.41
N SER A 51 -15.92 -6.96 -10.60
CA SER A 51 -15.48 -8.34 -10.79
C SER A 51 -16.00 -8.98 -12.09
N GLN A 52 -17.12 -8.50 -12.60
CA GLN A 52 -17.70 -8.96 -13.88
C GLN A 52 -16.83 -8.66 -15.11
N PHE A 53 -15.92 -7.68 -15.00
CA PHE A 53 -15.09 -7.24 -16.12
C PHE A 53 -13.82 -8.07 -16.30
N ILE A 54 -13.42 -8.88 -15.32
CA ILE A 54 -12.20 -9.69 -15.37
C ILE A 54 -12.46 -11.16 -15.09
N SER A 55 -11.52 -12.02 -15.51
CA SER A 55 -11.61 -13.47 -15.24
C SER A 55 -11.40 -13.73 -13.75
N GLN A 56 -12.35 -14.43 -13.15
CA GLN A 56 -12.31 -14.89 -11.76
C GLN A 56 -11.85 -16.36 -11.66
N ASN A 57 -11.76 -17.07 -12.80
CA ASN A 57 -11.42 -18.48 -12.80
C ASN A 57 -9.95 -18.72 -12.45
N PRO A 58 -9.64 -19.75 -11.66
CA PRO A 58 -8.27 -20.16 -11.42
C PRO A 58 -7.64 -20.66 -12.74
N LEU A 59 -6.40 -20.23 -13.01
CA LEU A 59 -5.63 -20.65 -14.17
C LEU A 59 -4.84 -21.93 -13.88
N LEU A 60 -4.27 -22.04 -12.69
CA LEU A 60 -3.48 -23.18 -12.25
C LEU A 60 -3.70 -23.40 -10.75
N ALA A 61 -4.27 -24.51 -10.35
CA ALA A 61 -4.67 -24.79 -8.96
C ALA A 61 -5.56 -23.65 -8.41
N SER A 62 -5.12 -22.92 -7.40
CA SER A 62 -5.82 -21.74 -6.83
C SER A 62 -5.34 -20.41 -7.41
N LEU A 63 -4.35 -20.39 -8.32
CA LEU A 63 -3.81 -19.16 -8.89
C LEU A 63 -4.77 -18.57 -9.92
N THR A 64 -5.28 -17.37 -9.66
CA THR A 64 -6.09 -16.63 -10.61
C THR A 64 -5.22 -15.86 -11.60
N LEU A 65 -5.73 -15.66 -12.82
CA LEU A 65 -5.05 -14.80 -13.81
C LEU A 65 -4.81 -13.40 -13.26
N PHE A 66 -5.76 -12.84 -12.53
CA PHE A 66 -5.65 -11.53 -11.90
C PHE A 66 -4.54 -11.49 -10.84
N GLY A 67 -4.44 -12.54 -10.02
CA GLY A 67 -3.35 -12.68 -9.05
C GLY A 67 -1.97 -12.72 -9.71
N ILE A 68 -1.85 -13.44 -10.83
CA ILE A 68 -0.60 -13.47 -11.62
C ILE A 68 -0.28 -12.09 -12.18
N ILE A 69 -1.28 -11.40 -12.76
CA ILE A 69 -1.12 -10.04 -13.30
C ILE A 69 -0.59 -9.07 -12.23
N THR A 70 -1.18 -9.09 -11.04
CA THR A 70 -0.76 -8.22 -9.93
C THR A 70 0.64 -8.56 -9.40
N ALA A 71 0.97 -9.85 -9.29
CA ALA A 71 2.29 -10.30 -8.86
C ALA A 71 3.39 -9.96 -9.88
N VAL A 72 3.13 -10.19 -11.18
CA VAL A 72 4.05 -9.82 -12.26
C VAL A 72 4.28 -8.31 -12.28
N GLY A 73 3.25 -7.50 -12.04
CA GLY A 73 3.38 -6.06 -11.90
C GLY A 73 4.37 -5.65 -10.82
N ARG A 74 4.30 -6.26 -9.65
CA ARG A 74 5.24 -6.02 -8.55
C ARG A 74 6.66 -6.48 -8.85
N LEU A 75 6.81 -7.61 -9.54
CA LEU A 75 8.13 -8.09 -9.99
C LEU A 75 8.73 -7.15 -11.05
N PHE A 76 7.92 -6.67 -11.97
CA PHE A 76 8.33 -5.67 -12.97
C PHE A 76 8.84 -4.39 -12.31
N ASP A 77 8.13 -3.90 -11.29
CA ASP A 77 8.53 -2.76 -10.47
C ASP A 77 9.91 -3.00 -9.80
N ALA A 78 10.13 -4.18 -9.23
CA ALA A 78 11.41 -4.54 -8.63
C ALA A 78 12.58 -4.51 -9.61
N VAL A 79 12.35 -4.88 -10.88
CA VAL A 79 13.36 -4.86 -11.93
C VAL A 79 13.58 -3.46 -12.49
N THR A 80 12.53 -2.67 -12.62
CA THR A 80 12.63 -1.30 -13.17
C THR A 80 13.29 -0.31 -12.22
N ASP A 81 13.23 -0.53 -10.89
CA ASP A 81 13.86 0.36 -9.90
C ASP A 81 15.36 0.60 -10.15
N PRO A 82 16.22 -0.43 -10.22
CA PRO A 82 17.64 -0.20 -10.47
C PRO A 82 17.94 0.39 -11.85
N LEU A 83 17.08 0.12 -12.85
CA LEU A 83 17.21 0.69 -14.18
C LEU A 83 16.95 2.20 -14.17
N ILE A 84 15.85 2.62 -13.56
CA ILE A 84 15.48 4.03 -13.44
C ILE A 84 16.45 4.77 -12.51
N ALA A 85 16.89 4.16 -11.40
CA ALA A 85 17.92 4.72 -10.53
C ALA A 85 19.20 5.02 -11.33
N SER A 86 19.71 4.02 -12.06
CA SER A 86 20.90 4.18 -12.91
C SER A 86 20.71 5.22 -14.00
N TRP A 87 19.54 5.26 -14.65
CA TRP A 87 19.24 6.25 -15.68
C TRP A 87 19.18 7.67 -15.09
N SER A 88 18.50 7.85 -13.97
CA SER A 88 18.42 9.16 -13.33
C SER A 88 19.77 9.64 -12.78
N ASP A 89 20.62 8.72 -12.24
CA ASP A 89 21.95 9.02 -11.72
C ASP A 89 22.94 9.50 -12.79
N ARG A 90 22.80 8.98 -14.01
CA ARG A 90 23.66 9.34 -15.17
C ARG A 90 23.12 10.55 -15.94
N SER A 91 21.87 10.96 -15.69
CA SER A 91 21.25 12.04 -16.44
C SER A 91 21.85 13.40 -16.10
N ASN A 92 21.90 14.28 -17.10
CA ASN A 92 22.40 15.66 -16.95
C ASN A 92 21.48 16.65 -17.65
N TYR A 93 20.19 16.62 -17.32
CA TYR A 93 19.22 17.53 -17.89
C TYR A 93 19.37 18.98 -17.36
N LYS A 94 18.96 19.97 -18.14
CA LYS A 94 19.01 21.39 -17.74
C LYS A 94 18.28 21.68 -16.41
N GLY A 95 17.22 20.91 -16.11
CA GLY A 95 16.42 21.03 -14.87
C GLY A 95 16.97 20.32 -13.65
N GLY A 96 18.05 19.54 -13.77
CA GLY A 96 18.60 18.68 -12.71
C GLY A 96 18.61 17.20 -13.12
N ARG A 97 18.99 16.30 -12.22
CA ARG A 97 19.03 14.86 -12.46
C ARG A 97 17.71 14.17 -12.12
N ARG A 98 17.03 14.60 -11.07
CA ARG A 98 15.89 13.93 -10.43
C ARG A 98 14.55 14.57 -10.83
N ILE A 99 14.45 15.89 -10.72
CA ILE A 99 13.20 16.64 -10.96
C ILE A 99 12.63 16.42 -12.36
N PRO A 100 13.41 16.34 -13.46
CA PRO A 100 12.85 16.08 -14.79
C PRO A 100 12.08 14.76 -14.90
N PHE A 101 12.55 13.69 -14.22
CA PHE A 101 11.87 12.40 -14.18
C PHE A 101 10.54 12.51 -13.43
N MET A 102 10.53 13.14 -12.25
CA MET A 102 9.33 13.37 -11.47
C MET A 102 8.30 14.18 -12.27
N LYS A 103 8.75 15.22 -12.97
CA LYS A 103 7.89 16.05 -13.80
C LYS A 103 7.27 15.28 -14.97
N ALA A 104 8.05 14.43 -15.63
CA ALA A 104 7.56 13.61 -16.75
C ALA A 104 6.57 12.54 -16.29
N ALA A 105 6.77 11.98 -15.08
CA ALA A 105 5.97 10.88 -14.57
C ALA A 105 4.68 11.32 -13.85
N ALA A 106 4.61 12.51 -13.25
CA ALA A 106 3.51 12.90 -12.35
C ALA A 106 2.11 12.78 -13.00
N ILE A 107 1.94 13.30 -14.20
CA ILE A 107 0.65 13.27 -14.92
C ILE A 107 0.33 11.84 -15.41
N PRO A 108 1.21 11.13 -16.15
CA PRO A 108 0.95 9.77 -16.59
C PRO A 108 0.65 8.83 -15.40
N PHE A 109 1.37 8.94 -14.28
CA PHE A 109 1.18 8.13 -13.09
C PHE A 109 -0.27 8.24 -12.56
N ALA A 110 -0.78 9.46 -12.39
CA ALA A 110 -2.15 9.70 -11.93
C ALA A 110 -3.20 9.25 -12.95
N LEU A 111 -3.00 9.56 -14.24
CA LEU A 111 -3.94 9.18 -15.30
C LEU A 111 -4.05 7.66 -15.43
N ILE A 112 -2.93 6.94 -15.39
CA ILE A 112 -2.91 5.48 -15.49
C ILE A 112 -3.56 4.86 -14.25
N THR A 113 -3.33 5.41 -13.04
CA THR A 113 -4.01 4.96 -11.83
C THR A 113 -5.53 5.04 -11.97
N ALA A 114 -6.06 6.16 -12.47
CA ALA A 114 -7.50 6.29 -12.75
C ALA A 114 -7.96 5.32 -13.86
N ALA A 115 -7.17 5.18 -14.92
CA ALA A 115 -7.48 4.33 -16.07
C ALA A 115 -7.64 2.85 -15.69
N VAL A 116 -6.90 2.36 -14.67
CA VAL A 116 -7.04 0.98 -14.16
C VAL A 116 -8.49 0.67 -13.76
N PHE A 117 -9.24 1.64 -13.23
CA PHE A 117 -10.62 1.44 -12.77
C PHE A 117 -11.68 1.87 -13.80
N VAL A 118 -11.29 2.60 -14.84
CA VAL A 118 -12.21 3.17 -15.83
C VAL A 118 -12.21 2.39 -17.15
N LEU A 119 -11.04 2.02 -17.68
CA LEU A 119 -10.93 1.45 -19.04
C LEU A 119 -11.32 -0.03 -19.19
N PRO A 120 -11.16 -0.94 -18.19
CA PRO A 120 -11.52 -2.36 -18.36
C PRO A 120 -13.03 -2.59 -18.33
N GLN A 121 -13.75 -2.12 -19.35
CA GLN A 121 -15.21 -2.21 -19.47
C GLN A 121 -15.66 -2.72 -20.85
N THR A 122 -14.77 -3.34 -21.60
CA THR A 122 -15.13 -3.92 -22.90
C THR A 122 -16.05 -5.12 -22.72
N GLY A 123 -16.79 -5.50 -23.74
CA GLY A 123 -17.63 -6.71 -23.72
C GLY A 123 -16.84 -8.02 -23.69
N SER A 124 -15.51 -7.97 -23.71
CA SER A 124 -14.60 -9.13 -23.69
C SER A 124 -13.76 -9.17 -22.42
N VAL A 125 -13.93 -10.21 -21.61
CA VAL A 125 -13.13 -10.45 -20.40
C VAL A 125 -11.64 -10.57 -20.73
N THR A 126 -11.28 -11.22 -21.85
CA THR A 126 -9.88 -11.34 -22.28
C THR A 126 -9.27 -9.99 -22.60
N ALA A 127 -10.00 -9.11 -23.32
CA ALA A 127 -9.55 -7.76 -23.61
C ALA A 127 -9.37 -6.95 -22.34
N ASN A 128 -10.29 -7.03 -21.38
CA ASN A 128 -10.20 -6.35 -20.09
C ASN A 128 -9.00 -6.83 -19.27
N ASN A 129 -8.73 -8.14 -19.21
CA ASN A 129 -7.54 -8.68 -18.54
C ASN A 129 -6.25 -8.14 -19.16
N THR A 130 -6.18 -8.04 -20.51
CA THR A 130 -5.03 -7.48 -21.23
C THR A 130 -4.86 -6.00 -20.94
N ILE A 131 -5.96 -5.24 -20.92
CA ILE A 131 -5.96 -3.82 -20.58
C ILE A 131 -5.45 -3.61 -19.14
N ILE A 132 -5.97 -4.35 -18.17
CA ILE A 132 -5.52 -4.27 -16.77
C ILE A 132 -4.03 -4.63 -16.65
N PHE A 133 -3.59 -5.69 -17.32
CA PHE A 133 -2.18 -6.07 -17.33
C PHE A 133 -1.30 -4.91 -17.83
N ALA A 134 -1.62 -4.36 -19.00
CA ALA A 134 -0.87 -3.25 -19.58
C ALA A 134 -0.89 -2.01 -18.69
N LEU A 135 -2.05 -1.66 -18.12
CA LEU A 135 -2.19 -0.51 -17.24
C LEU A 135 -1.41 -0.69 -15.93
N LEU A 136 -1.38 -1.89 -15.34
CA LEU A 136 -0.59 -2.16 -14.14
C LEU A 136 0.92 -2.12 -14.43
N MET A 137 1.37 -2.63 -15.59
CA MET A 137 2.77 -2.47 -15.99
C MET A 137 3.16 -1.01 -16.12
N LEU A 138 2.30 -0.21 -16.77
CA LEU A 138 2.51 1.24 -16.91
C LEU A 138 2.44 1.97 -15.57
N PHE A 139 1.50 1.59 -14.69
CA PHE A 139 1.40 2.12 -13.33
C PHE A 139 2.71 1.94 -12.58
N TYR A 140 3.23 0.72 -12.52
CA TYR A 140 4.49 0.44 -11.83
C TYR A 140 5.68 1.15 -12.47
N LEU A 141 5.72 1.22 -13.80
CA LEU A 141 6.77 1.95 -14.51
C LEU A 141 6.77 3.44 -14.14
N PHE A 142 5.63 4.12 -14.21
CA PHE A 142 5.55 5.56 -13.89
C PHE A 142 5.68 5.82 -12.40
N MET A 143 5.22 4.89 -11.54
CA MET A 143 5.50 4.92 -10.10
C MET A 143 7.02 4.91 -9.86
N THR A 144 7.76 3.99 -10.48
CA THR A 144 9.23 3.91 -10.35
C THR A 144 9.91 5.16 -10.90
N ILE A 145 9.50 5.68 -12.08
CA ILE A 145 10.05 6.90 -12.67
C ILE A 145 9.85 8.12 -11.75
N TYR A 146 8.77 8.15 -10.96
CA TYR A 146 8.53 9.21 -9.99
C TYR A 146 9.24 8.95 -8.66
N CYS A 147 9.02 7.77 -8.05
CA CYS A 147 9.42 7.48 -6.68
C CYS A 147 10.92 7.26 -6.51
N THR A 148 11.61 6.64 -7.49
CA THR A 148 13.05 6.36 -7.36
C THR A 148 13.89 7.64 -7.34
N PRO A 149 13.72 8.61 -8.27
CA PRO A 149 14.37 9.91 -8.17
C PRO A 149 13.92 10.73 -6.95
N TYR A 150 12.64 10.63 -6.54
CA TYR A 150 12.13 11.28 -5.36
C TYR A 150 12.86 10.80 -4.10
N ASN A 151 12.97 9.49 -3.90
CA ASN A 151 13.66 8.89 -2.75
C ASN A 151 15.14 9.26 -2.70
N ALA A 152 15.81 9.36 -3.85
CA ALA A 152 17.20 9.80 -3.92
C ALA A 152 17.38 11.26 -3.47
N LEU A 153 16.39 12.14 -3.77
CA LEU A 153 16.40 13.53 -3.31
C LEU A 153 16.31 13.67 -1.78
N ILE A 154 15.73 12.70 -1.07
CA ILE A 154 15.66 12.72 0.40
C ILE A 154 17.06 12.84 1.01
N ALA A 155 18.01 12.03 0.52
CA ALA A 155 19.39 12.06 0.99
C ALA A 155 20.11 13.36 0.57
N GLU A 156 19.83 13.86 -0.62
CA GLU A 156 20.45 15.05 -1.18
C GLU A 156 19.95 16.36 -0.51
N LEU A 157 18.69 16.39 -0.04
CA LEU A 157 18.10 17.49 0.71
C LEU A 157 18.40 17.44 2.22
N GLY A 158 18.85 16.30 2.73
CA GLY A 158 19.29 16.12 4.12
C GLY A 158 20.77 16.47 4.31
N ASP A 159 21.19 17.69 4.00
CA ASP A 159 22.59 18.14 4.10
C ASP A 159 23.09 18.28 5.54
N THR A 160 22.20 18.57 6.49
CA THR A 160 22.46 18.62 7.93
C THR A 160 21.68 17.54 8.68
N GLN A 161 22.10 17.22 9.90
CA GLN A 161 21.37 16.28 10.74
C GLN A 161 19.95 16.75 11.04
N GLU A 162 19.75 18.04 11.25
CA GLU A 162 18.43 18.65 11.45
C GLU A 162 17.55 18.48 10.21
N HIS A 163 18.06 18.81 9.02
CA HIS A 163 17.32 18.67 7.77
C HIS A 163 16.97 17.19 7.46
N ARG A 164 17.86 16.24 7.80
CA ARG A 164 17.56 14.80 7.66
C ARG A 164 16.40 14.36 8.53
N ILE A 165 16.37 14.83 9.79
CA ILE A 165 15.26 14.53 10.71
C ILE A 165 13.97 15.18 10.21
N ASN A 166 14.02 16.45 9.83
CA ASN A 166 12.85 17.19 9.37
C ASN A 166 12.25 16.60 8.09
N VAL A 167 13.08 16.31 7.07
CA VAL A 167 12.58 15.71 5.83
C VAL A 167 11.98 14.33 6.10
N SER A 168 12.61 13.49 6.90
CA SER A 168 12.08 12.17 7.27
C SER A 168 10.74 12.27 8.00
N THR A 169 10.61 13.23 8.91
CA THR A 169 9.36 13.47 9.64
C THR A 169 8.24 13.93 8.71
N PHE A 170 8.53 14.92 7.84
CA PHE A 170 7.53 15.47 6.91
C PHE A 170 7.06 14.47 5.88
N ILE A 171 7.97 13.67 5.30
CA ILE A 171 7.58 12.61 4.36
C ILE A 171 6.82 11.48 5.03
N SER A 172 7.15 11.12 6.27
CA SER A 172 6.39 10.10 7.01
C SER A 172 4.97 10.56 7.30
N PHE A 173 4.80 11.80 7.75
CA PHE A 173 3.48 12.39 7.98
C PHE A 173 2.66 12.44 6.69
N THR A 174 3.24 12.96 5.61
CA THR A 174 2.53 13.08 4.32
C THR A 174 2.24 11.73 3.67
N TYR A 175 3.12 10.73 3.86
CA TYR A 175 2.86 9.35 3.43
C TYR A 175 1.59 8.79 4.08
N ILE A 176 1.53 8.89 5.41
CA ILE A 176 0.39 8.39 6.18
C ILE A 176 -0.90 9.13 5.78
N ALA A 177 -0.84 10.46 5.67
CA ALA A 177 -1.98 11.27 5.26
C ALA A 177 -2.50 10.89 3.86
N GLY A 178 -1.61 10.68 2.88
CA GLY A 178 -1.98 10.26 1.53
C GLY A 178 -2.57 8.85 1.50
N PHE A 179 -1.94 7.90 2.18
CA PHE A 179 -2.46 6.53 2.27
C PHE A 179 -3.84 6.50 2.96
N SER A 180 -4.01 7.18 4.10
CA SER A 180 -5.29 7.25 4.80
C SER A 180 -6.38 7.90 3.94
N LEU A 181 -6.04 8.94 3.17
CA LEU A 181 -7.01 9.57 2.27
C LEU A 181 -7.49 8.62 1.17
N SER A 182 -6.68 7.65 0.72
CA SER A 182 -7.11 6.65 -0.25
C SER A 182 -8.29 5.82 0.25
N THR A 183 -8.42 5.62 1.56
CA THR A 183 -9.52 4.84 2.15
C THR A 183 -10.84 5.62 2.26
N LEU A 184 -10.84 6.93 1.97
CA LEU A 184 -12.05 7.78 1.92
C LEU A 184 -12.87 7.58 0.62
N ILE A 185 -12.37 6.82 -0.35
CA ILE A 185 -13.03 6.64 -1.66
C ILE A 185 -14.48 6.14 -1.55
N PRO A 186 -14.83 5.12 -0.73
CA PRO A 186 -16.22 4.69 -0.61
C PRO A 186 -17.14 5.77 -0.02
N SER A 187 -16.68 6.51 1.01
CA SER A 187 -17.47 7.60 1.60
C SER A 187 -17.76 8.70 0.58
N LEU A 188 -16.76 9.04 -0.25
CA LEU A 188 -16.91 10.00 -1.34
C LEU A 188 -17.86 9.47 -2.43
N ALA A 189 -17.75 8.19 -2.79
CA ALA A 189 -18.65 7.56 -3.75
C ALA A 189 -20.08 7.53 -3.22
N ASN A 190 -20.29 7.23 -1.94
CA ASN A 190 -21.60 7.27 -1.30
C ASN A 190 -22.24 8.66 -1.37
N ALA A 191 -21.46 9.73 -1.19
CA ALA A 191 -21.95 11.10 -1.35
C ALA A 191 -22.42 11.39 -2.80
N PHE A 192 -21.78 10.81 -3.82
CA PHE A 192 -22.15 10.99 -5.23
C PHE A 192 -23.33 10.13 -5.67
N GLN A 193 -23.52 8.96 -5.06
CA GLN A 193 -24.58 8.03 -5.47
C GLN A 193 -25.88 8.23 -4.71
N GLY A 194 -25.86 8.72 -3.47
CA GLY A 194 -27.03 8.72 -2.58
C GLY A 194 -28.27 9.33 -3.20
N GLY A 195 -28.21 10.55 -3.73
CA GLY A 195 -29.35 11.18 -4.37
C GLY A 195 -29.85 10.47 -5.64
N LYS A 196 -28.95 9.84 -6.41
CA LYS A 196 -29.33 9.07 -7.62
C LYS A 196 -29.99 7.75 -7.27
N VAL A 197 -29.48 7.05 -6.26
CA VAL A 197 -30.08 5.80 -5.76
C VAL A 197 -31.47 6.10 -5.19
N SER A 198 -31.61 7.15 -4.38
CA SER A 198 -32.89 7.59 -3.84
C SER A 198 -33.91 7.90 -4.94
N ALA A 199 -33.49 8.59 -6.01
CA ALA A 199 -34.36 8.90 -7.15
C ALA A 199 -34.82 7.64 -7.91
N ILE A 200 -33.98 6.60 -8.00
CA ILE A 200 -34.35 5.32 -8.62
C ILE A 200 -35.33 4.54 -7.73
N LEU A 201 -35.15 4.61 -6.40
CA LEU A 201 -35.97 3.85 -5.45
C LEU A 201 -37.28 4.53 -5.11
N ALA A 202 -37.42 5.86 -5.27
CA ALA A 202 -38.62 6.61 -4.93
C ALA A 202 -39.91 6.05 -5.59
N PRO A 203 -39.98 5.76 -6.90
CA PRO A 203 -41.17 5.21 -7.52
C PRO A 203 -41.53 3.81 -7.01
N ILE A 204 -40.52 3.04 -6.55
CA ILE A 204 -40.75 1.70 -5.98
C ILE A 204 -41.31 1.82 -4.57
N ALA A 205 -40.80 2.75 -3.78
CA ALA A 205 -41.31 3.05 -2.46
C ALA A 205 -42.80 3.48 -2.52
N GLU A 206 -43.12 4.35 -3.47
CA GLU A 206 -44.52 4.76 -3.73
C GLU A 206 -45.39 3.59 -4.17
N ALA A 207 -44.94 2.78 -5.12
CA ALA A 207 -45.70 1.61 -5.60
C ALA A 207 -45.91 0.54 -4.52
N LYS A 208 -45.03 0.44 -3.53
CA LYS A 208 -45.12 -0.48 -2.39
C LYS A 208 -45.83 0.16 -1.18
N ASN A 209 -46.22 1.42 -1.27
CA ASN A 209 -46.84 2.19 -0.18
C ASN A 209 -46.01 2.20 1.12
N VAL A 210 -44.68 2.33 0.98
CA VAL A 210 -43.70 2.47 2.07
C VAL A 210 -42.94 3.76 1.90
N SER A 211 -42.35 4.30 2.97
CA SER A 211 -41.46 5.45 2.85
C SER A 211 -40.14 5.05 2.20
N LEU A 212 -39.45 6.01 1.55
CA LEU A 212 -38.12 5.74 0.93
C LEU A 212 -37.11 5.26 1.98
N ASP A 213 -37.14 5.81 3.19
CA ASP A 213 -36.26 5.44 4.30
C ASP A 213 -36.54 4.01 4.76
N GLU A 214 -37.81 3.60 4.86
CA GLU A 214 -38.19 2.21 5.17
C GLU A 214 -37.72 1.26 4.08
N LEU A 215 -37.85 1.61 2.80
CA LEU A 215 -37.36 0.80 1.70
C LEU A 215 -35.82 0.66 1.75
N MET A 216 -35.09 1.73 2.06
CA MET A 216 -33.62 1.68 2.22
C MET A 216 -33.23 0.81 3.42
N VAL A 217 -33.91 0.88 4.54
CA VAL A 217 -33.68 0.01 5.71
C VAL A 217 -33.98 -1.45 5.36
N MET A 218 -35.05 -1.73 4.64
CA MET A 218 -35.39 -3.07 4.17
C MET A 218 -34.32 -3.65 3.24
N LEU A 219 -33.73 -2.83 2.36
CA LEU A 219 -32.71 -3.24 1.41
C LEU A 219 -31.33 -3.45 2.05
N GLN A 220 -30.97 -2.65 3.03
CA GLN A 220 -29.66 -2.73 3.70
C GLN A 220 -29.65 -3.71 4.87
N GLY A 221 -30.82 -3.95 5.49
CA GLY A 221 -30.92 -4.67 6.75
C GLY A 221 -30.35 -3.88 7.93
N ASN A 222 -30.42 -4.46 9.11
CA ASN A 222 -29.77 -3.91 10.30
C ASN A 222 -28.40 -4.58 10.54
N ALA A 223 -27.68 -4.15 11.58
CA ALA A 223 -26.36 -4.69 11.93
C ALA A 223 -26.37 -6.21 12.22
N GLU A 224 -27.51 -6.78 12.62
CA GLU A 224 -27.66 -8.19 12.96
C GLU A 224 -28.23 -9.02 11.79
N SER A 225 -29.10 -8.43 10.95
CA SER A 225 -29.71 -9.10 9.79
C SER A 225 -29.29 -8.40 8.49
N VAL A 226 -28.23 -8.90 7.89
CA VAL A 226 -27.79 -8.45 6.56
C VAL A 226 -28.75 -9.01 5.51
N VAL A 227 -29.43 -8.13 4.76
CA VAL A 227 -30.22 -8.55 3.62
C VAL A 227 -29.28 -8.98 2.50
N LYS A 228 -29.35 -10.24 2.12
CA LYS A 228 -28.56 -10.78 1.01
C LYS A 228 -28.98 -10.11 -0.28
N MET A 229 -28.02 -10.01 -1.19
CA MET A 229 -28.21 -9.39 -2.50
C MET A 229 -29.40 -9.94 -3.27
N ASP A 230 -29.64 -11.27 -3.22
CA ASP A 230 -30.76 -11.92 -3.91
C ASP A 230 -32.13 -11.51 -3.35
N GLN A 231 -32.21 -11.29 -2.04
CA GLN A 231 -33.41 -10.77 -1.39
C GLN A 231 -33.65 -9.30 -1.77
N ALA A 232 -32.60 -8.49 -1.82
CA ALA A 232 -32.71 -7.11 -2.30
C ALA A 232 -33.13 -7.07 -3.78
N ARG A 233 -32.56 -7.90 -4.64
CA ARG A 233 -32.96 -8.05 -6.07
C ARG A 233 -34.42 -8.48 -6.21
N ALA A 234 -34.86 -9.45 -5.43
CA ALA A 234 -36.25 -9.90 -5.42
C ALA A 234 -37.21 -8.77 -4.98
N LEU A 235 -36.76 -7.89 -4.08
CA LEU A 235 -37.58 -6.78 -3.58
C LEU A 235 -37.76 -5.66 -4.60
N ILE A 236 -36.70 -5.27 -5.36
CA ILE A 236 -36.68 -4.15 -6.30
C ILE A 236 -36.73 -4.55 -7.77
N GLY A 237 -36.48 -5.81 -8.09
CA GLY A 237 -36.37 -6.35 -9.45
C GLY A 237 -34.97 -6.18 -10.07
N ASP A 238 -34.60 -7.12 -10.96
CA ASP A 238 -33.26 -7.19 -11.57
C ASP A 238 -32.89 -5.94 -12.38
N GLY A 239 -33.86 -5.37 -13.10
CA GLY A 239 -33.64 -4.18 -13.92
C GLY A 239 -33.25 -2.95 -13.09
N VAL A 240 -33.92 -2.73 -11.96
CA VAL A 240 -33.63 -1.64 -11.03
C VAL A 240 -32.29 -1.88 -10.33
N TYR A 241 -32.05 -3.11 -9.91
CA TYR A 241 -30.77 -3.48 -9.31
C TYR A 241 -29.58 -3.20 -10.25
N ALA A 242 -29.69 -3.56 -11.55
CA ALA A 242 -28.67 -3.28 -12.53
C ALA A 242 -28.40 -1.78 -12.72
N GLN A 243 -29.46 -0.95 -12.69
CA GLN A 243 -29.32 0.51 -12.74
C GLN A 243 -28.58 1.06 -11.50
N ILE A 244 -28.94 0.58 -10.32
CA ILE A 244 -28.26 0.99 -9.07
C ILE A 244 -26.78 0.55 -9.07
N LEU A 245 -26.49 -0.66 -9.50
CA LEU A 245 -25.11 -1.13 -9.64
C LEU A 245 -24.29 -0.25 -10.59
N LEU A 246 -24.85 0.16 -11.72
CA LEU A 246 -24.20 1.08 -12.64
C LEU A 246 -23.92 2.45 -12.01
N VAL A 247 -24.89 3.00 -11.25
CA VAL A 247 -24.72 4.24 -10.49
C VAL A 247 -23.58 4.11 -9.50
N GLN A 248 -23.52 3.00 -8.76
CA GLN A 248 -22.48 2.70 -7.78
C GLN A 248 -21.10 2.58 -8.43
N GLN A 249 -20.98 1.83 -9.53
CA GLN A 249 -19.72 1.71 -10.27
C GLN A 249 -19.22 3.08 -10.75
N ASN A 250 -20.11 3.90 -11.30
CA ASN A 250 -19.77 5.24 -11.79
C ASN A 250 -19.39 6.20 -10.65
N ALA A 251 -20.05 6.09 -9.50
CA ALA A 251 -19.72 6.88 -8.31
C ALA A 251 -18.30 6.52 -7.78
N MET A 252 -17.98 5.23 -7.69
CA MET A 252 -16.64 4.77 -7.30
C MET A 252 -15.55 5.26 -8.27
N ARG A 253 -15.78 5.13 -9.58
CA ARG A 253 -14.85 5.62 -10.61
C ARG A 253 -14.64 7.13 -10.52
N THR A 254 -15.71 7.89 -10.30
CA THR A 254 -15.65 9.33 -10.12
C THR A 254 -14.84 9.71 -8.88
N ALA A 255 -15.10 9.04 -7.75
CA ALA A 255 -14.34 9.24 -6.51
C ALA A 255 -12.84 8.96 -6.71
N ILE A 256 -12.50 7.84 -7.36
CA ILE A 256 -11.11 7.48 -7.69
C ILE A 256 -10.48 8.54 -8.60
N ALA A 257 -11.19 8.99 -9.65
CA ALA A 257 -10.67 10.00 -10.58
C ALA A 257 -10.38 11.34 -9.88
N ILE A 258 -11.25 11.77 -8.96
CA ILE A 258 -11.03 12.97 -8.14
C ILE A 258 -9.80 12.81 -7.25
N MET A 259 -9.67 11.66 -6.56
CA MET A 259 -8.50 11.39 -5.73
C MET A 259 -7.21 11.33 -6.54
N CYS A 260 -7.24 10.77 -7.76
CA CYS A 260 -6.11 10.78 -8.67
C CYS A 260 -5.75 12.20 -9.14
N ALA A 261 -6.73 13.08 -9.36
CA ALA A 261 -6.48 14.49 -9.70
C ALA A 261 -5.83 15.25 -8.53
N VAL A 262 -6.28 15.03 -7.29
CA VAL A 262 -5.66 15.58 -6.08
C VAL A 262 -4.22 15.09 -5.94
N ALA A 263 -3.98 13.80 -6.13
CA ALA A 263 -2.66 13.20 -6.07
C ALA A 263 -1.74 13.74 -7.18
N CYS A 264 -2.25 13.91 -8.39
CA CYS A 264 -1.52 14.52 -9.51
C CYS A 264 -1.04 15.93 -9.16
N ALA A 265 -1.94 16.77 -8.65
CA ALA A 265 -1.59 18.12 -8.21
C ALA A 265 -0.50 18.09 -7.14
N ALA A 266 -0.61 17.20 -6.15
CA ALA A 266 0.40 17.04 -5.11
C ALA A 266 1.75 16.55 -5.66
N CYS A 267 1.77 15.60 -6.59
CA CYS A 267 3.00 15.14 -7.24
C CYS A 267 3.67 16.24 -8.09
N LEU A 268 2.89 17.12 -8.70
CA LEU A 268 3.41 18.24 -9.50
C LEU A 268 4.02 19.35 -8.64
N VAL A 269 3.61 19.51 -7.39
CA VAL A 269 4.14 20.57 -6.50
C VAL A 269 5.66 20.54 -6.42
N PRO A 270 6.35 19.48 -5.95
CA PRO A 270 7.80 19.45 -5.90
C PRO A 270 8.43 19.49 -7.31
N ALA A 271 7.81 18.84 -8.30
CA ALA A 271 8.31 18.76 -9.67
C ALA A 271 8.35 20.13 -10.38
N LEU A 272 7.48 21.05 -10.01
CA LEU A 272 7.40 22.40 -10.60
C LEU A 272 8.11 23.47 -9.76
N LEU A 273 8.04 23.35 -8.42
CA LEU A 273 8.51 24.40 -7.54
C LEU A 273 9.98 24.24 -7.11
N ILE A 274 10.53 23.00 -7.12
CA ILE A 274 11.91 22.75 -6.71
C ILE A 274 12.83 22.88 -7.92
N LYS A 275 13.78 23.81 -7.82
CA LYS A 275 14.88 23.99 -8.79
C LYS A 275 16.10 23.23 -8.27
N GLU A 276 16.23 21.94 -8.60
CA GLU A 276 17.25 21.03 -8.08
C GLU A 276 18.66 21.64 -8.07
N ARG A 277 19.12 22.19 -9.21
CA ARG A 277 20.47 22.78 -9.35
C ARG A 277 20.74 24.00 -8.46
N ALA A 278 19.70 24.61 -7.90
CA ALA A 278 19.88 25.74 -6.98
C ALA A 278 20.27 25.26 -5.57
N TYR A 279 20.00 24.02 -5.23
CA TYR A 279 20.21 23.45 -3.89
C TYR A 279 21.24 22.33 -3.88
N ILE A 280 21.33 21.53 -4.95
CA ILE A 280 22.11 20.30 -5.00
C ILE A 280 23.18 20.38 -6.10
N ASP A 281 24.41 19.98 -5.74
CA ASP A 281 25.53 19.90 -6.67
C ASP A 281 26.06 18.47 -6.69
N SER A 282 25.34 17.59 -7.38
CA SER A 282 25.69 16.19 -7.46
C SER A 282 26.29 15.85 -8.82
N LYS A 283 27.47 15.24 -8.82
CA LYS A 283 28.12 14.73 -10.03
C LYS A 283 27.50 13.37 -10.42
N PRO A 284 27.39 13.07 -11.73
CA PRO A 284 26.90 11.75 -12.20
C PRO A 284 27.78 10.62 -11.67
N VAL A 285 27.13 9.52 -11.18
CA VAL A 285 27.82 8.34 -10.66
C VAL A 285 27.97 7.29 -11.77
N GLN A 286 29.16 6.64 -11.87
CA GLN A 286 29.47 5.71 -12.97
C GLN A 286 29.44 4.20 -12.57
N THR A 287 28.98 3.83 -11.38
CA THR A 287 29.03 2.43 -10.92
C THR A 287 27.89 1.57 -11.49
N PRO A 288 28.17 0.31 -11.93
CA PRO A 288 27.13 -0.61 -12.40
C PRO A 288 26.27 -1.09 -11.21
N ALA A 289 25.01 -0.65 -11.17
CA ALA A 289 24.08 -0.90 -10.06
C ALA A 289 23.85 -2.40 -9.79
N PHE A 290 23.71 -3.23 -10.82
CA PHE A 290 23.35 -4.64 -10.67
C PHE A 290 24.43 -5.50 -10.01
N ALA A 291 25.71 -5.30 -10.38
CA ALA A 291 26.82 -6.02 -9.77
C ALA A 291 26.97 -5.69 -8.27
N SER A 292 26.75 -4.43 -7.92
CA SER A 292 26.76 -3.95 -6.53
C SER A 292 25.60 -4.50 -5.71
N LEU A 293 24.39 -4.63 -6.31
CA LEU A 293 23.23 -5.25 -5.69
C LEU A 293 23.51 -6.73 -5.32
N VAL A 294 24.05 -7.52 -6.27
CA VAL A 294 24.41 -8.93 -6.04
C VAL A 294 25.45 -9.05 -4.91
N LYS A 295 26.45 -8.15 -4.87
CA LYS A 295 27.46 -8.14 -3.82
C LYS A 295 26.86 -7.84 -2.43
N THR A 296 25.84 -6.97 -2.37
CA THR A 296 25.11 -6.67 -1.13
C THR A 296 24.36 -7.90 -0.60
N PHE A 297 23.68 -8.66 -1.46
CA PHE A 297 23.03 -9.91 -1.07
C PHE A 297 24.02 -11.02 -0.63
N LYS A 298 25.31 -10.94 -0.98
CA LYS A 298 26.34 -11.85 -0.47
C LYS A 298 26.75 -11.53 0.96
N ASN A 299 26.46 -10.33 1.50
CA ASN A 299 26.75 -9.98 2.89
C ASN A 299 25.89 -10.85 3.83
N GLY A 300 26.55 -11.61 4.72
CA GLY A 300 25.88 -12.58 5.61
C GLY A 300 24.92 -11.94 6.61
N GLN A 301 25.27 -10.76 7.16
CA GLN A 301 24.40 -10.06 8.12
C GLN A 301 23.19 -9.46 7.42
N PHE A 302 23.37 -8.91 6.23
CA PHE A 302 22.28 -8.42 5.42
C PHE A 302 21.29 -9.52 5.03
N ARG A 303 21.76 -10.70 4.66
CA ARG A 303 20.89 -11.84 4.34
C ARG A 303 20.04 -12.28 5.53
N ARG A 304 20.63 -12.35 6.73
CA ARG A 304 19.89 -12.70 7.96
C ARG A 304 18.77 -11.69 8.28
N PHE A 305 19.06 -10.41 8.04
CA PHE A 305 18.07 -9.34 8.19
C PHE A 305 16.99 -9.43 7.11
N VAL A 306 17.37 -9.53 5.83
CA VAL A 306 16.46 -9.35 4.69
C VAL A 306 15.43 -10.47 4.58
N TYR A 307 15.74 -11.69 5.02
CA TYR A 307 14.75 -12.77 5.03
C TYR A 307 13.53 -12.46 5.89
N ALA A 308 13.73 -11.89 7.07
CA ALA A 308 12.62 -11.46 7.92
C ALA A 308 11.94 -10.19 7.39
N ASP A 309 12.70 -9.28 6.76
CA ASP A 309 12.15 -8.04 6.20
C ASP A 309 11.22 -8.32 5.00
N VAL A 310 11.53 -9.33 4.16
CA VAL A 310 10.61 -9.84 3.11
C VAL A 310 9.28 -10.30 3.73
N ILE A 311 9.35 -11.06 4.82
CA ILE A 311 8.17 -11.53 5.53
C ILE A 311 7.37 -10.38 6.15
N TYR A 312 8.05 -9.38 6.69
CA TYR A 312 7.40 -8.17 7.17
C TYR A 312 6.60 -7.49 6.06
N PHE A 313 7.22 -7.25 4.90
CA PHE A 313 6.52 -6.61 3.79
C PHE A 313 5.44 -7.49 3.17
N PHE A 314 5.60 -8.80 3.21
CA PHE A 314 4.52 -9.73 2.88
C PHE A 314 3.30 -9.49 3.81
N ALA A 315 3.51 -9.48 5.12
CA ALA A 315 2.44 -9.32 6.10
C ALA A 315 1.77 -7.93 6.02
N VAL A 316 2.57 -6.85 5.92
CA VAL A 316 2.05 -5.48 5.77
C VAL A 316 1.21 -5.34 4.52
N THR A 317 1.69 -5.84 3.38
CA THR A 317 0.95 -5.74 2.12
C THR A 317 -0.32 -6.57 2.15
N LEU A 318 -0.26 -7.76 2.75
CA LEU A 318 -1.44 -8.60 2.92
C LEU A 318 -2.49 -7.91 3.80
N PHE A 319 -2.07 -7.23 4.87
CA PHE A 319 -2.95 -6.44 5.71
C PHE A 319 -3.56 -5.27 4.95
N GLN A 320 -2.75 -4.50 4.23
CA GLN A 320 -3.22 -3.35 3.45
C GLN A 320 -4.19 -3.77 2.33
N THR A 321 -3.88 -4.86 1.62
CA THR A 321 -4.74 -5.39 0.55
C THR A 321 -6.04 -5.96 1.11
N GLY A 322 -5.98 -6.64 2.25
CA GLY A 322 -7.13 -7.27 2.86
C GLY A 322 -7.94 -6.36 3.78
N LEU A 323 -7.47 -5.16 4.10
CA LEU A 323 -8.06 -4.29 5.11
C LEU A 323 -9.56 -4.06 4.89
N ALA A 324 -9.93 -3.59 3.69
CA ALA A 324 -11.32 -3.35 3.34
C ALA A 324 -12.17 -4.63 3.38
N ASP A 325 -11.61 -5.77 2.94
CA ASP A 325 -12.30 -7.06 2.95
C ASP A 325 -12.46 -7.62 4.37
N PHE A 326 -11.47 -7.48 5.22
CA PHE A 326 -11.57 -7.88 6.64
C PHE A 326 -12.65 -7.06 7.35
N GLU A 327 -12.70 -5.75 7.13
CA GLU A 327 -13.71 -4.88 7.72
C GLU A 327 -15.11 -5.20 7.20
N THR A 328 -15.26 -5.29 5.88
CA THR A 328 -16.58 -5.47 5.26
C THR A 328 -17.08 -6.92 5.33
N ARG A 329 -16.20 -7.90 5.06
CA ARG A 329 -16.58 -9.33 4.92
C ARG A 329 -16.57 -10.10 6.23
N LEU A 330 -15.54 -9.90 7.08
CA LEU A 330 -15.47 -10.62 8.35
C LEU A 330 -16.25 -9.91 9.44
N MET A 331 -16.07 -8.59 9.57
CA MET A 331 -16.64 -7.80 10.66
C MET A 331 -18.00 -7.20 10.31
N GLY A 332 -18.37 -7.22 9.02
CA GLY A 332 -19.67 -6.72 8.58
C GLY A 332 -19.82 -5.20 8.69
N ILE A 333 -18.72 -4.46 8.64
CA ILE A 333 -18.67 -3.01 8.74
C ILE A 333 -18.90 -2.40 7.35
N PRO A 334 -19.72 -1.36 7.20
CA PRO A 334 -19.86 -0.64 5.93
C PRO A 334 -18.53 -0.07 5.44
N SER A 335 -18.28 -0.12 4.14
CA SER A 335 -16.99 0.27 3.53
C SER A 335 -16.66 1.75 3.71
N ASP A 336 -17.64 2.62 3.94
CA ASP A 336 -17.46 4.04 4.27
C ASP A 336 -16.79 4.27 5.63
N ASN A 337 -16.85 3.30 6.54
CA ASN A 337 -16.16 3.35 7.84
C ASN A 337 -14.67 2.97 7.77
N THR A 338 -14.18 2.43 6.63
CA THR A 338 -12.79 2.04 6.45
C THR A 338 -11.83 3.22 6.67
N PHE A 339 -12.22 4.42 6.23
CA PHE A 339 -11.43 5.63 6.49
C PHE A 339 -11.28 5.89 7.98
N THR A 340 -12.36 5.84 8.75
CA THR A 340 -12.35 6.08 10.20
C THR A 340 -11.44 5.11 10.92
N LEU A 341 -11.54 3.81 10.62
CA LEU A 341 -10.69 2.77 11.23
C LEU A 341 -9.22 2.94 10.84
N THR A 342 -8.94 3.28 9.58
CA THR A 342 -7.57 3.57 9.12
C THR A 342 -6.97 4.79 9.81
N VAL A 343 -7.76 5.85 10.03
CA VAL A 343 -7.31 7.03 10.78
C VAL A 343 -7.00 6.67 12.22
N ILE A 344 -7.85 5.90 12.90
CA ILE A 344 -7.63 5.45 14.28
C ILE A 344 -6.32 4.65 14.37
N MET A 345 -6.15 3.66 13.49
CA MET A 345 -4.92 2.84 13.40
C MET A 345 -3.67 3.71 13.22
N THR A 346 -3.75 4.69 12.34
CA THR A 346 -2.69 5.64 12.03
C THR A 346 -2.33 6.51 13.23
N VAL A 347 -3.33 7.09 13.90
CA VAL A 347 -3.12 7.94 15.09
C VAL A 347 -2.46 7.12 16.20
N VAL A 348 -2.91 5.90 16.45
CA VAL A 348 -2.29 4.99 17.42
C VAL A 348 -0.84 4.71 17.06
N SER A 349 -0.55 4.41 15.78
CA SER A 349 0.81 4.18 15.31
C SER A 349 1.72 5.39 15.53
N LEU A 350 1.26 6.59 15.20
CA LEU A 350 2.02 7.83 15.39
C LEU A 350 2.29 8.13 16.86
N LEU A 351 1.31 7.95 17.75
CA LEU A 351 1.49 8.12 19.19
C LEU A 351 2.53 7.17 19.75
N LEU A 352 2.63 5.96 19.20
CA LEU A 352 3.59 4.95 19.62
C LEU A 352 5.01 5.17 19.07
N TYR A 353 5.21 6.03 18.08
CA TYR A 353 6.54 6.32 17.53
C TYR A 353 7.51 6.87 18.58
N LEU A 354 7.05 7.78 19.44
CA LEU A 354 7.87 8.34 20.52
C LEU A 354 8.28 7.29 21.57
N PRO A 355 7.36 6.48 22.11
CA PRO A 355 7.73 5.37 23.01
C PRO A 355 8.70 4.37 22.35
N VAL A 356 8.45 3.95 21.12
CA VAL A 356 9.31 3.00 20.39
C VAL A 356 10.73 3.55 20.24
N ASN A 357 10.88 4.82 19.83
CA ASN A 357 12.19 5.45 19.68
C ASN A 357 12.96 5.59 21.00
N ARG A 358 12.26 5.82 22.14
CA ARG A 358 12.88 5.86 23.46
C ARG A 358 13.25 4.47 24.00
N LEU A 359 12.49 3.46 23.61
CA LEU A 359 12.67 2.10 24.08
C LEU A 359 13.76 1.35 23.30
N ALA A 360 13.91 1.64 22.01
CA ALA A 360 14.85 0.97 21.13
C ALA A 360 16.32 0.98 21.61
N PRO A 361 16.88 2.12 22.11
CA PRO A 361 18.24 2.12 22.66
C PRO A 361 18.39 1.33 23.97
N ARG A 362 17.30 1.20 24.76
CA ARG A 362 17.33 0.53 26.08
C ARG A 362 17.15 -0.97 25.99
N ILE A 363 16.23 -1.43 25.15
CA ILE A 363 15.85 -2.85 25.04
C ILE A 363 16.62 -3.55 23.92
N GLY A 364 17.05 -2.80 22.91
CA GLY A 364 17.63 -3.29 21.66
C GLY A 364 16.59 -3.38 20.52
N LYS A 365 17.01 -3.01 19.31
CA LYS A 365 16.16 -3.03 18.10
C LYS A 365 15.68 -4.43 17.77
N LYS A 366 16.55 -5.44 17.90
CA LYS A 366 16.21 -6.85 17.66
C LYS A 366 15.02 -7.32 18.48
N LYS A 367 15.05 -7.08 19.81
CA LYS A 367 13.96 -7.54 20.70
C LYS A 367 12.64 -6.86 20.36
N LEU A 368 12.66 -5.55 20.11
CA LEU A 368 11.46 -4.82 19.75
C LEU A 368 10.89 -5.28 18.39
N ILE A 369 11.71 -5.55 17.39
CA ILE A 369 11.25 -6.08 16.09
C ILE A 369 10.58 -7.46 16.28
N ILE A 370 11.16 -8.34 17.10
CA ILE A 370 10.53 -9.63 17.42
C ILE A 370 9.17 -9.43 18.08
N VAL A 371 9.05 -8.51 19.05
CA VAL A 371 7.78 -8.12 19.66
C VAL A 371 6.81 -7.57 18.59
N GLY A 372 7.30 -6.75 17.66
CA GLY A 372 6.52 -6.24 16.54
C GLY A 372 5.94 -7.35 15.65
N PHE A 373 6.72 -8.40 15.36
CA PHE A 373 6.22 -9.56 14.62
C PHE A 373 5.16 -10.34 15.39
N PHE A 374 5.37 -10.59 16.70
CA PHE A 374 4.38 -11.29 17.52
C PHE A 374 3.11 -10.48 17.73
N THR A 375 3.21 -9.16 17.91
CA THR A 375 2.02 -8.29 17.97
C THR A 375 1.28 -8.27 16.64
N TYR A 376 1.98 -8.32 15.51
CA TYR A 376 1.33 -8.40 14.20
C TYR A 376 0.65 -9.77 13.98
N ALA A 377 1.30 -10.85 14.39
CA ALA A 377 0.68 -12.18 14.42
C ALA A 377 -0.60 -12.20 15.26
N ALA A 378 -0.58 -11.54 16.44
CA ALA A 378 -1.76 -11.42 17.30
C ALA A 378 -2.88 -10.61 16.62
N VAL A 379 -2.57 -9.52 15.90
CA VAL A 379 -3.55 -8.76 15.12
C VAL A 379 -4.24 -9.64 14.08
N PHE A 380 -3.48 -10.40 13.31
CA PHE A 380 -4.04 -11.32 12.32
C PHE A 380 -4.85 -12.46 12.96
N LEU A 381 -4.41 -12.97 14.11
CA LEU A 381 -5.17 -13.97 14.85
C LEU A 381 -6.50 -13.40 15.36
N ILE A 382 -6.50 -12.19 15.90
CA ILE A 382 -7.72 -11.46 16.28
C ILE A 382 -8.63 -11.29 15.06
N THR A 383 -8.08 -10.91 13.91
CA THR A 383 -8.83 -10.78 12.65
C THR A 383 -9.41 -12.12 12.20
N ALA A 384 -8.68 -13.22 12.33
CA ALA A 384 -9.17 -14.56 11.98
C ALA A 384 -10.33 -15.03 12.87
N LEU A 385 -10.32 -14.63 14.16
CA LEU A 385 -11.29 -15.04 15.18
C LEU A 385 -12.40 -14.00 15.40
N CYS A 386 -12.35 -12.84 14.73
CA CYS A 386 -13.28 -11.73 14.95
C CYS A 386 -14.74 -12.12 14.69
N GLY A 387 -15.63 -11.50 15.45
CA GLY A 387 -17.07 -11.49 15.23
C GLY A 387 -17.49 -10.33 14.31
N LYS A 388 -18.80 -10.12 14.18
CA LYS A 388 -19.40 -9.01 13.46
C LYS A 388 -19.51 -7.77 14.34
N GLY A 389 -19.40 -6.59 13.72
CA GLY A 389 -19.65 -5.29 14.34
C GLY A 389 -18.42 -4.38 14.41
N PHE A 390 -18.69 -3.09 14.55
CA PHE A 390 -17.69 -2.02 14.54
C PHE A 390 -16.63 -2.15 15.66
N VAL A 391 -17.01 -2.73 16.80
CA VAL A 391 -16.10 -2.95 17.95
C VAL A 391 -14.93 -3.83 17.56
N TRP A 392 -15.14 -4.87 16.75
CA TRP A 392 -14.05 -5.74 16.27
C TRP A 392 -13.10 -4.98 15.33
N GLY A 393 -13.64 -4.13 14.45
CA GLY A 393 -12.83 -3.23 13.62
C GLY A 393 -11.96 -2.30 14.47
N LEU A 394 -12.53 -1.72 15.52
CA LEU A 394 -11.81 -0.85 16.45
C LEU A 394 -10.68 -1.60 17.18
N ILE A 395 -10.94 -2.82 17.67
CA ILE A 395 -9.92 -3.66 18.32
C ILE A 395 -8.76 -3.94 17.34
N VAL A 396 -9.07 -4.32 16.10
CA VAL A 396 -8.06 -4.60 15.07
C VAL A 396 -7.29 -3.33 14.73
N ALA A 397 -7.97 -2.19 14.50
CA ALA A 397 -7.33 -0.93 14.16
C ALA A 397 -6.37 -0.43 15.26
N VAL A 398 -6.79 -0.46 16.53
CA VAL A 398 -5.95 -0.06 17.65
C VAL A 398 -4.77 -1.00 17.83
N SER A 399 -5.02 -2.32 17.78
CA SER A 399 -3.94 -3.31 17.96
C SER A 399 -2.93 -3.29 16.80
N ALA A 400 -3.36 -3.03 15.55
CA ALA A 400 -2.49 -2.92 14.37
C ALA A 400 -1.55 -1.71 14.42
N GLY A 401 -1.93 -0.64 15.12
CA GLY A 401 -1.08 0.53 15.33
C GLY A 401 0.25 0.19 16.02
N ILE A 402 0.28 -0.82 16.90
CA ILE A 402 1.48 -1.24 17.65
C ILE A 402 2.56 -1.81 16.71
N PRO A 403 2.33 -2.90 15.96
CA PRO A 403 3.34 -3.44 15.07
C PRO A 403 3.69 -2.48 13.93
N MET A 404 2.75 -1.67 13.45
CA MET A 404 3.03 -0.65 12.44
C MET A 404 4.02 0.40 12.94
N ALA A 405 3.94 0.82 14.21
CA ALA A 405 4.91 1.73 14.79
C ALA A 405 6.30 1.09 14.91
N ILE A 406 6.38 -0.13 15.42
CA ILE A 406 7.65 -0.83 15.65
C ILE A 406 8.33 -1.18 14.33
N LEU A 407 7.61 -1.87 13.45
CA LEU A 407 8.15 -2.41 12.20
C LEU A 407 8.26 -1.36 11.09
N GLY A 408 7.57 -0.23 11.22
CA GLY A 408 7.71 0.91 10.30
C GLY A 408 9.04 1.65 10.45
N ILE A 409 9.63 1.66 11.66
CA ILE A 409 10.82 2.47 11.97
C ILE A 409 12.08 1.61 12.08
N LEU A 410 12.04 0.58 12.93
CA LEU A 410 13.25 -0.11 13.38
C LEU A 410 13.98 -0.91 12.29
N PRO A 411 13.34 -1.55 11.32
CA PRO A 411 14.05 -2.27 10.26
C PRO A 411 14.96 -1.36 9.42
N GLN A 412 14.56 -0.10 9.20
CA GLN A 412 15.42 0.87 8.47
C GLN A 412 16.70 1.18 9.25
N ALA A 413 16.60 1.30 10.58
CA ALA A 413 17.77 1.49 11.44
C ALA A 413 18.70 0.27 11.41
N CYS A 414 18.16 -0.95 11.37
CA CYS A 414 18.99 -2.16 11.24
C CYS A 414 19.75 -2.23 9.91
N VAL A 415 19.14 -1.80 8.79
CA VAL A 415 19.84 -1.71 7.51
C VAL A 415 20.96 -0.68 7.55
N ALA A 416 20.73 0.47 8.20
CA ALA A 416 21.76 1.48 8.39
C ALA A 416 22.95 0.93 9.16
N ASP A 417 22.72 0.20 10.28
CA ASP A 417 23.81 -0.43 11.06
C ASP A 417 24.60 -1.45 10.23
N VAL A 418 23.92 -2.32 9.46
CA VAL A 418 24.59 -3.30 8.60
C VAL A 418 25.41 -2.63 7.50
N SER A 419 24.89 -1.54 6.91
CA SER A 419 25.60 -0.79 5.89
C SER A 419 26.81 -0.05 6.45
N GLU A 420 26.70 0.53 7.65
CA GLU A 420 27.82 1.18 8.36
C GLU A 420 28.92 0.18 8.68
N LEU A 421 28.58 -1.00 9.23
CA LEU A 421 29.54 -2.06 9.47
C LEU A 421 30.29 -2.44 8.18
N SER A 422 29.55 -2.65 7.09
CA SER A 422 30.13 -3.00 5.80
C SER A 422 31.09 -1.89 5.28
N THR A 423 30.75 -0.62 5.46
CA THR A 423 31.57 0.52 5.08
C THR A 423 32.86 0.58 5.91
N LEU A 424 32.78 0.32 7.21
CA LEU A 424 33.94 0.27 8.10
C LEU A 424 34.86 -0.93 7.79
N GLU A 425 34.32 -2.08 7.42
CA GLU A 425 35.09 -3.26 7.08
C GLU A 425 35.76 -3.20 5.70
N THR A 426 35.06 -2.63 4.71
CA THR A 426 35.53 -2.65 3.30
C THR A 426 36.17 -1.34 2.87
N GLY A 427 35.98 -0.24 3.59
CA GLY A 427 36.42 1.12 3.20
C GLY A 427 35.57 1.73 2.07
N GLU A 428 34.56 1.00 1.53
CA GLU A 428 33.71 1.47 0.45
C GLU A 428 32.32 1.84 1.00
N ASP A 429 31.90 3.10 0.86
CA ASP A 429 30.54 3.49 1.20
C ASP A 429 29.54 2.97 0.17
N ARG A 430 28.78 1.96 0.58
CA ARG A 430 27.72 1.30 -0.22
C ARG A 430 26.34 1.44 0.41
N SER A 431 26.16 2.37 1.31
CA SER A 431 24.89 2.53 2.06
C SER A 431 23.68 2.56 1.13
N GLY A 432 23.74 3.31 0.02
CA GLY A 432 22.67 3.35 -0.98
C GLY A 432 22.30 1.98 -1.56
N MET A 433 23.30 1.08 -1.74
CA MET A 433 23.03 -0.26 -2.27
C MET A 433 22.35 -1.20 -1.28
N PHE A 434 22.60 -1.04 0.03
CA PHE A 434 21.88 -1.80 1.06
C PHE A 434 20.40 -1.40 1.10
N PHE A 435 20.10 -0.13 0.99
CA PHE A 435 18.70 0.36 0.91
C PHE A 435 18.05 -0.06 -0.41
N ALA A 436 18.74 -0.02 -1.55
CA ALA A 436 18.23 -0.50 -2.83
C ALA A 436 17.94 -2.01 -2.80
N ALA A 437 18.86 -2.82 -2.22
CA ALA A 437 18.66 -4.25 -2.05
C ALA A 437 17.48 -4.57 -1.13
N ARG A 438 17.29 -3.78 -0.07
CA ARG A 438 16.11 -3.88 0.79
C ARG A 438 14.83 -3.56 0.03
N THR A 439 14.80 -2.51 -0.77
CA THR A 439 13.63 -2.14 -1.58
C THR A 439 13.28 -3.24 -2.57
N PHE A 440 14.28 -3.87 -3.19
CA PHE A 440 14.06 -5.05 -4.05
C PHE A 440 13.42 -6.21 -3.27
N ALA A 441 13.95 -6.54 -2.09
CA ALA A 441 13.43 -7.59 -1.23
C ALA A 441 12.01 -7.29 -0.74
N MET A 442 11.71 -6.03 -0.39
CA MET A 442 10.39 -5.53 -0.06
C MET A 442 9.37 -5.85 -1.16
N LYS A 443 9.70 -5.55 -2.42
CA LYS A 443 8.82 -5.80 -3.56
C LYS A 443 8.59 -7.28 -3.82
N MET A 444 9.56 -8.14 -3.52
CA MET A 444 9.37 -9.60 -3.54
C MET A 444 8.34 -10.06 -2.51
N GLY A 445 8.41 -9.55 -1.27
CA GLY A 445 7.41 -9.81 -0.23
C GLY A 445 6.01 -9.33 -0.64
N GLN A 446 5.92 -8.15 -1.21
CA GLN A 446 4.66 -7.57 -1.72
C GLN A 446 4.05 -8.40 -2.87
N ALA A 447 4.87 -8.85 -3.82
CA ALA A 447 4.43 -9.69 -4.92
C ALA A 447 3.85 -11.03 -4.43
N LEU A 448 4.57 -11.67 -3.49
CA LEU A 448 4.11 -12.93 -2.89
C LEU A 448 2.80 -12.73 -2.11
N SER A 449 2.66 -11.62 -1.40
CA SER A 449 1.44 -11.26 -0.68
C SER A 449 0.23 -11.16 -1.61
N MET A 450 0.36 -10.39 -2.70
CA MET A 450 -0.70 -10.23 -3.69
C MET A 450 -1.10 -11.57 -4.32
N LEU A 451 -0.10 -12.39 -4.67
CA LEU A 451 -0.34 -13.72 -5.25
C LEU A 451 -1.12 -14.63 -4.28
N ILE A 452 -0.70 -14.69 -3.01
CA ILE A 452 -1.35 -15.55 -2.02
C ILE A 452 -2.74 -15.02 -1.68
N TYR A 453 -2.89 -13.71 -1.48
CA TYR A 453 -4.19 -13.12 -1.18
C TYR A 453 -5.21 -13.45 -2.26
N THR A 454 -4.89 -13.15 -3.53
CA THR A 454 -5.79 -13.38 -4.66
C THR A 454 -6.02 -14.85 -4.96
N SER A 455 -5.10 -15.74 -4.58
CA SER A 455 -5.25 -17.20 -4.75
C SER A 455 -6.13 -17.83 -3.68
N VAL A 456 -6.15 -17.27 -2.48
CA VAL A 456 -6.98 -17.77 -1.38
C VAL A 456 -8.40 -17.21 -1.46
N THR A 457 -8.56 -15.94 -1.91
CA THR A 457 -9.85 -15.27 -2.04
C THR A 457 -10.53 -15.54 -3.39
N VAL A 458 -10.41 -16.77 -3.90
CA VAL A 458 -11.06 -17.21 -5.16
C VAL A 458 -12.53 -17.46 -4.93
N LYS A 459 -13.36 -17.13 -5.92
CA LYS A 459 -14.78 -17.51 -5.94
C LYS A 459 -14.92 -19.03 -6.09
N HIS A 460 -15.69 -19.64 -5.20
CA HIS A 460 -16.19 -21.00 -5.38
C HIS A 460 -17.61 -20.95 -5.94
N ILE A 461 -17.92 -21.87 -6.87
CA ILE A 461 -19.28 -22.02 -7.36
C ILE A 461 -20.03 -22.89 -6.36
N VAL A 462 -20.93 -22.28 -5.60
CA VAL A 462 -21.86 -22.98 -4.70
C VAL A 462 -23.27 -22.77 -5.26
N ASN A 463 -23.94 -23.88 -5.62
CA ASN A 463 -25.28 -23.85 -6.20
C ASN A 463 -25.43 -23.03 -7.51
N GLY A 464 -24.36 -22.93 -8.32
CA GLY A 464 -24.34 -22.17 -9.57
C GLY A 464 -23.96 -20.67 -9.41
N GLU A 465 -23.72 -20.20 -8.18
CA GLU A 465 -23.28 -18.84 -7.89
C GLU A 465 -21.81 -18.79 -7.46
N ALA A 466 -21.09 -17.77 -7.91
CA ALA A 466 -19.70 -17.53 -7.54
C ALA A 466 -19.65 -16.76 -6.21
N VAL A 467 -19.39 -17.46 -5.11
CA VAL A 467 -19.34 -16.90 -3.76
C VAL A 467 -17.89 -16.94 -3.23
N VAL A 468 -17.46 -15.87 -2.57
CA VAL A 468 -16.25 -15.85 -1.73
C VAL A 468 -16.71 -15.95 -0.28
N GLU A 469 -16.44 -17.08 0.35
CA GLU A 469 -16.86 -17.30 1.73
C GLU A 469 -16.01 -16.49 2.71
N ALA A 470 -16.61 -16.03 3.81
CA ALA A 470 -15.91 -15.38 4.91
C ALA A 470 -14.75 -16.24 5.46
N GLY A 471 -14.87 -17.57 5.35
CA GLY A 471 -13.82 -18.53 5.70
C GLY A 471 -12.50 -18.33 4.96
N GLN A 472 -12.54 -17.88 3.71
CA GLN A 472 -11.32 -17.64 2.91
C GLN A 472 -10.53 -16.43 3.45
N TYR A 473 -11.19 -15.36 3.85
CA TYR A 473 -10.55 -14.21 4.48
C TYR A 473 -9.96 -14.58 5.84
N ARG A 474 -10.64 -15.45 6.61
CA ARG A 474 -10.07 -16.04 7.84
C ARG A 474 -8.81 -16.87 7.54
N THR A 475 -8.82 -17.65 6.47
CA THR A 475 -7.65 -18.43 6.02
C THR A 475 -6.48 -17.51 5.68
N VAL A 476 -6.72 -16.39 4.98
CA VAL A 476 -5.70 -15.36 4.71
C VAL A 476 -5.10 -14.83 6.02
N ALA A 477 -5.93 -14.50 7.00
CA ALA A 477 -5.47 -13.99 8.28
C ALA A 477 -4.66 -15.05 9.06
N VAL A 478 -5.04 -16.33 9.01
CA VAL A 478 -4.27 -17.44 9.60
C VAL A 478 -2.91 -17.62 8.93
N ILE A 479 -2.86 -17.59 7.58
CA ILE A 479 -1.60 -17.65 6.82
C ILE A 479 -0.68 -16.49 7.25
N ALA A 480 -1.21 -15.28 7.36
CA ALA A 480 -0.44 -14.12 7.81
C ALA A 480 0.06 -14.28 9.26
N THR A 481 -0.77 -14.83 10.15
CA THR A 481 -0.37 -15.15 11.55
C THR A 481 0.84 -16.06 11.56
N VAL A 482 0.76 -17.20 10.87
CA VAL A 482 1.86 -18.18 10.79
C VAL A 482 3.12 -17.55 10.18
N THR A 483 2.94 -16.79 9.12
CA THR A 483 4.05 -16.12 8.41
C THR A 483 4.74 -15.08 9.31
N CYS A 484 3.99 -14.31 10.10
CA CYS A 484 4.58 -13.38 11.07
C CYS A 484 5.38 -14.12 12.18
N VAL A 485 4.91 -15.26 12.65
CA VAL A 485 5.66 -16.09 13.61
C VAL A 485 6.97 -16.61 12.98
N ILE A 486 6.93 -17.06 11.72
CA ILE A 486 8.13 -17.45 10.99
C ILE A 486 9.08 -16.25 10.85
N GLY A 487 8.57 -15.05 10.56
CA GLY A 487 9.35 -13.81 10.51
C GLY A 487 10.06 -13.49 11.82
N ALA A 488 9.35 -13.65 12.95
CA ALA A 488 9.95 -13.51 14.28
C ALA A 488 11.10 -14.51 14.51
N CYS A 489 10.89 -15.79 14.14
CA CYS A 489 11.91 -16.84 14.25
C CYS A 489 13.13 -16.56 13.37
N LEU A 490 12.91 -16.10 12.12
CA LEU A 490 14.02 -15.73 11.22
C LEU A 490 14.79 -14.52 11.75
N PHE A 491 14.11 -13.55 12.38
CA PHE A 491 14.78 -12.39 12.95
C PHE A 491 15.64 -12.71 14.16
N LEU A 492 15.46 -13.87 14.81
CA LEU A 492 16.39 -14.39 15.83
C LEU A 492 17.80 -14.62 15.30
N LEU A 493 17.95 -14.88 13.98
CA LEU A 493 19.24 -15.07 13.33
C LEU A 493 20.04 -13.76 13.13
N TYR A 494 19.38 -12.60 13.23
CA TYR A 494 20.05 -11.30 13.19
C TYR A 494 20.82 -11.04 14.50
N ASP A 495 22.10 -10.67 14.38
CA ASP A 495 22.94 -10.44 15.56
C ASP A 495 23.29 -8.95 15.74
N GLU A 496 22.35 -8.23 16.40
CA GLU A 496 22.49 -6.80 16.67
C GLU A 496 23.74 -6.50 17.54
N LYS A 497 23.97 -7.32 18.57
CA LYS A 497 25.09 -7.08 19.52
C LYS A 497 26.44 -7.19 18.83
N MET A 498 26.61 -8.21 17.99
CA MET A 498 27.84 -8.39 17.21
C MET A 498 28.06 -7.23 16.27
N ILE A 499 27.02 -6.77 15.56
CA ILE A 499 27.11 -5.65 14.59
C ILE A 499 27.54 -4.36 15.30
N LEU A 500 26.84 -3.98 16.37
CA LEU A 500 27.13 -2.75 17.12
C LEU A 500 28.51 -2.79 17.80
N GLY A 501 28.85 -3.90 18.43
CA GLY A 501 30.17 -4.07 19.06
C GLY A 501 31.32 -4.01 18.04
N ARG A 502 31.14 -4.58 16.85
CA ARG A 502 32.15 -4.52 15.79
C ARG A 502 32.30 -3.10 15.20
N ILE A 503 31.19 -2.35 15.07
CA ILE A 503 31.21 -0.93 14.66
C ILE A 503 32.01 -0.11 15.68
N GLU A 504 31.77 -0.29 16.98
CA GLU A 504 32.51 0.44 18.03
C GLU A 504 34.01 0.11 18.01
N GLN A 505 34.38 -1.16 17.86
CA GLN A 505 35.79 -1.58 17.73
C GLN A 505 36.47 -0.93 16.53
N LEU A 506 35.87 -1.01 15.35
CA LEU A 506 36.45 -0.42 14.13
C LEU A 506 36.54 1.12 14.17
N LYS A 507 35.64 1.77 14.86
CA LYS A 507 35.73 3.23 15.11
C LYS A 507 36.88 3.57 16.06
N ALA A 508 37.07 2.78 17.12
CA ALA A 508 38.20 2.96 18.06
C ALA A 508 39.56 2.68 17.40
N GLU A 509 39.65 1.70 16.47
CA GLU A 509 40.87 1.41 15.72
C GLU A 509 41.26 2.51 14.71
N ARG A 510 40.30 3.38 14.33
CA ARG A 510 40.50 4.49 13.37
C ARG A 510 40.67 5.87 14.03
N SER A 511 40.32 5.98 15.32
CA SER A 511 40.54 7.20 16.14
C SER A 511 41.95 7.22 16.73
#